data_d32ca6918d7f3eead2681250a28dd5b2
#
_entry.id   d32ca6918d7f3eead2681250a28dd5b2
#
_cell.length_a   1.000
_cell.length_b   1.000
_cell.length_c   1.000
_cell.angle_alpha   90.00
_cell.angle_beta   90.00
_cell.angle_gamma   90.00
#
_symmetry.space_group_name_H-M   'P 1'
#
loop_
_entity.id
_entity.type
_entity.pdbx_description
1 polymer ?
#
loop_
_entity_poly.entity_id
_entity_poly.type
_entity_poly.pdbx_seq_one_letter_code
_entity_poly.pdbx_strand_id
1 'polypeptide(L)'
;MSVRAAVFDIDGVLADSFWRGHYIWKNKPDWEGFFEACPNDPPQALAAMPAILEDAGYTLFYVTCRPEWNREKTEAWLFKHLGDVKRPRPIMRPDDIGKTNWGDGDTWKVN
;
A
#
# COMPACT_ATOMS: atom_id res chain seq x y z
N MET A 1 29.00 -8.88 8.00
CA MET A 1 28.29 -8.71 6.75
C MET A 1 27.09 -7.79 6.95
N SER A 2 26.98 -6.74 6.17
CA SER A 2 25.88 -5.81 6.32
C SER A 2 24.68 -6.26 5.48
N VAL A 3 23.48 -6.04 6.02
CA VAL A 3 22.23 -6.28 5.32
C VAL A 3 21.76 -4.94 4.77
N ARG A 4 21.39 -4.92 3.50
CA ARG A 4 20.82 -3.74 2.87
C ARG A 4 19.32 -3.95 2.72
N ALA A 5 18.57 -2.98 3.15
CA ALA A 5 17.11 -3.03 3.08
C ALA A 5 16.56 -1.77 2.44
N ALA A 6 15.48 -1.91 1.70
CA ALA A 6 14.73 -0.80 1.16
C ALA A 6 13.26 -0.96 1.57
N VAL A 7 12.65 0.12 2.03
CA VAL A 7 11.27 0.15 2.47
C VAL A 7 10.48 1.04 1.55
N PHE A 8 9.39 0.53 1.02
CA PHE A 8 8.51 1.28 0.13
C PHE A 8 7.13 1.43 0.72
N ASP A 9 6.62 2.65 0.74
CA ASP A 9 5.19 2.89 0.91
C ASP A 9 4.50 2.53 -0.41
N ILE A 10 3.23 2.21 -0.36
CA ILE A 10 2.47 1.81 -1.55
C ILE A 10 1.71 3.00 -2.13
N ASP A 11 0.75 3.53 -1.38
CA ASP A 11 -0.11 4.60 -1.89
C ASP A 11 0.67 5.91 -2.04
N GLY A 12 0.62 6.48 -3.23
CA GLY A 12 1.32 7.71 -3.54
C GLY A 12 2.80 7.55 -3.86
N VAL A 13 3.35 6.35 -3.72
CA VAL A 13 4.77 6.05 -4.01
C VAL A 13 4.88 5.05 -5.15
N LEU A 14 4.38 3.84 -4.95
CA LEU A 14 4.36 2.81 -6.00
C LEU A 14 3.09 2.87 -6.83
N ALA A 15 1.96 3.14 -6.18
CA ALA A 15 0.65 3.18 -6.79
C ALA A 15 0.11 4.60 -6.82
N ASP A 16 -0.44 5.01 -7.95
CA ASP A 16 -1.15 6.29 -8.03
C ASP A 16 -2.56 6.09 -7.51
N SER A 17 -2.75 6.40 -6.24
CA SER A 17 -4.03 6.26 -5.56
C SER A 17 -4.84 7.55 -5.52
N PHE A 18 -4.31 8.64 -6.06
CA PHE A 18 -4.96 9.94 -5.98
C PHE A 18 -6.36 9.95 -6.61
N TRP A 19 -6.54 9.24 -7.72
CA TRP A 19 -7.82 9.20 -8.41
C TRP A 19 -8.95 8.64 -7.55
N ARG A 20 -8.61 7.82 -6.53
CA ARG A 20 -9.61 7.25 -5.62
C ARG A 20 -10.07 8.22 -4.55
N GLY A 21 -9.48 9.43 -4.52
CA GLY A 21 -9.82 10.41 -3.50
C GLY A 21 -11.30 10.75 -3.44
N HIS A 22 -12.01 10.65 -4.57
CA HIS A 22 -13.45 10.96 -4.60
C HIS A 22 -14.27 10.09 -3.64
N TYR A 23 -13.75 8.93 -3.23
CA TYR A 23 -14.44 8.09 -2.24
C TYR A 23 -14.39 8.70 -0.85
N ILE A 24 -13.35 9.47 -0.54
CA ILE A 24 -13.12 9.96 0.84
C ILE A 24 -13.19 11.47 0.98
N TRP A 25 -13.14 12.22 -0.14
CA TRP A 25 -13.21 13.69 -0.11
C TRP A 25 -14.67 14.16 -0.12
N LYS A 26 -15.39 13.72 0.91
CA LYS A 26 -16.81 14.06 1.06
C LYS A 26 -17.18 13.93 2.54
N ASN A 27 -18.38 14.43 2.90
CA ASN A 27 -18.81 14.49 4.29
C ASN A 27 -18.84 13.14 4.99
N LYS A 28 -19.19 12.08 4.27
CA LYS A 28 -19.19 10.73 4.81
C LYS A 28 -18.21 9.90 3.97
N PRO A 29 -16.94 9.85 4.38
CA PRO A 29 -15.94 9.11 3.61
C PRO A 29 -16.29 7.64 3.48
N ASP A 30 -16.14 7.12 2.27
CA ASP A 30 -16.32 5.71 1.98
C ASP A 30 -14.95 5.04 1.91
N TRP A 31 -14.40 4.70 3.07
CA TRP A 31 -13.09 4.07 3.14
C TRP A 31 -13.08 2.67 2.53
N GLU A 32 -14.18 1.93 2.68
CA GLU A 32 -14.29 0.60 2.08
C GLU A 32 -14.19 0.68 0.56
N GLY A 33 -14.97 1.57 -0.05
CA GLY A 33 -14.91 1.77 -1.50
C GLY A 33 -13.54 2.25 -1.96
N PHE A 34 -12.92 3.13 -1.18
CA PHE A 34 -11.58 3.64 -1.47
C PHE A 34 -10.57 2.48 -1.58
N PHE A 35 -10.55 1.58 -0.61
CA PHE A 35 -9.62 0.46 -0.64
C PHE A 35 -10.02 -0.60 -1.66
N GLU A 36 -11.31 -0.84 -1.83
CA GLU A 36 -11.80 -1.83 -2.82
C GLU A 36 -11.39 -1.47 -4.24
N ALA A 37 -11.23 -0.19 -4.53
CA ALA A 37 -10.91 0.29 -5.88
C ALA A 37 -9.42 0.18 -6.23
N CYS A 38 -8.56 -0.20 -5.29
CA CYS A 38 -7.12 -0.19 -5.48
C CYS A 38 -6.59 -1.04 -6.65
N PRO A 39 -7.27 -2.13 -7.09
CA PRO A 39 -6.75 -2.89 -8.24
C PRO A 39 -6.59 -2.06 -9.50
N ASN A 40 -7.30 -0.96 -9.62
CA ASN A 40 -7.27 -0.10 -10.81
C ASN A 40 -6.23 1.02 -10.75
N ASP A 41 -5.43 1.08 -9.69
CA ASP A 41 -4.41 2.13 -9.57
C ASP A 41 -3.35 1.98 -10.66
N PRO A 42 -3.03 3.06 -11.39
CA PRO A 42 -1.86 3.05 -12.26
C PRO A 42 -0.58 2.97 -11.43
N PRO A 43 0.48 2.34 -11.93
CA PRO A 43 1.76 2.38 -11.25
C PRO A 43 2.43 3.74 -11.42
N GLN A 44 3.10 4.20 -10.37
CA GLN A 44 3.96 5.37 -10.43
C GLN A 44 5.30 4.97 -11.08
N ALA A 45 6.08 5.96 -11.49
CA ALA A 45 7.41 5.71 -12.04
C ALA A 45 8.31 4.94 -11.07
N LEU A 46 8.16 5.21 -9.76
CA LEU A 46 8.91 4.52 -8.72
C LEU A 46 8.61 3.03 -8.62
N ALA A 47 7.55 2.55 -9.26
CA ALA A 47 7.25 1.12 -9.28
C ALA A 47 8.34 0.30 -9.99
N ALA A 48 9.22 0.95 -10.75
CA ALA A 48 10.35 0.28 -11.37
C ALA A 48 11.52 0.07 -10.39
N MET A 49 11.57 0.77 -9.26
CA MET A 49 12.72 0.72 -8.34
C MET A 49 12.84 -0.59 -7.57
N PRO A 50 11.76 -1.21 -7.09
CA PRO A 50 11.92 -2.45 -6.32
C PRO A 50 12.74 -3.51 -7.04
N ALA A 51 12.46 -3.78 -8.31
CA ALA A 51 13.21 -4.79 -9.07
C ALA A 51 14.68 -4.42 -9.20
N ILE A 52 14.98 -3.14 -9.41
CA ILE A 52 16.36 -2.64 -9.52
C ILE A 52 17.11 -2.86 -8.21
N LEU A 53 16.49 -2.50 -7.09
CA LEU A 53 17.14 -2.62 -5.79
C LEU A 53 17.29 -4.07 -5.37
N GLU A 54 16.30 -4.92 -5.63
CA GLU A 54 16.43 -6.34 -5.33
C GLU A 54 17.56 -6.98 -6.12
N ASP A 55 17.68 -6.63 -7.40
CA ASP A 55 18.76 -7.12 -8.25
C ASP A 55 20.12 -6.64 -7.74
N ALA A 56 20.19 -5.49 -7.10
CA ALA A 56 21.37 -4.94 -6.48
C ALA A 56 21.68 -5.53 -5.09
N GLY A 57 20.89 -6.48 -4.64
CA GLY A 57 21.13 -7.18 -3.37
C GLY A 57 20.37 -6.64 -2.18
N TYR A 58 19.41 -5.74 -2.38
CA TYR A 58 18.60 -5.22 -1.28
C TYR A 58 17.47 -6.19 -0.93
N THR A 59 17.18 -6.27 0.36
CA THR A 59 15.96 -6.92 0.83
C THR A 59 14.85 -5.87 0.84
N LEU A 60 13.71 -6.20 0.22
CA LEU A 60 12.63 -5.24 0.05
C LEU A 60 11.55 -5.44 1.09
N PHE A 61 11.03 -4.32 1.61
CA PHE A 61 9.88 -4.30 2.51
C PHE A 61 8.86 -3.33 1.95
N TYR A 62 7.59 -3.68 2.07
CA TYR A 62 6.48 -2.82 1.66
C TYR A 62 5.62 -2.55 2.88
N VAL A 63 5.30 -1.28 3.11
CA VAL A 63 4.46 -0.88 4.24
C VAL A 63 3.29 -0.06 3.74
N THR A 64 2.14 -0.22 4.38
CA THR A 64 0.94 0.49 3.95
C THR A 64 -0.04 0.62 5.11
N CYS A 65 -0.85 1.67 5.06
CA CYS A 65 -1.98 1.84 5.98
C CYS A 65 -3.23 1.12 5.48
N ARG A 66 -3.14 0.40 4.36
CA ARG A 66 -4.27 -0.40 3.90
C ARG A 66 -4.57 -1.48 4.94
N PRO A 67 -5.85 -1.76 5.21
CA PRO A 67 -6.21 -2.76 6.21
C PRO A 67 -5.93 -4.18 5.73
N GLU A 68 -5.73 -5.09 6.67
CA GLU A 68 -5.44 -6.51 6.36
C GLU A 68 -6.49 -7.15 5.46
N TRP A 69 -7.76 -6.77 5.59
CA TRP A 69 -8.79 -7.35 4.74
C TRP A 69 -8.58 -7.04 3.25
N ASN A 70 -7.74 -6.05 2.96
CA ASN A 70 -7.41 -5.66 1.58
C ASN A 70 -6.14 -6.36 1.05
N ARG A 71 -5.53 -7.25 1.84
CA ARG A 71 -4.23 -7.85 1.52
C ARG A 71 -4.20 -8.52 0.15
N GLU A 72 -5.21 -9.32 -0.16
CA GLU A 72 -5.21 -10.08 -1.41
C GLU A 72 -5.13 -9.16 -2.63
N LYS A 73 -5.94 -8.10 -2.63
CA LYS A 73 -5.91 -7.12 -3.72
C LYS A 73 -4.59 -6.38 -3.79
N THR A 74 -4.02 -6.04 -2.64
CA THR A 74 -2.75 -5.32 -2.57
C THR A 74 -1.61 -6.19 -3.08
N GLU A 75 -1.53 -7.44 -2.64
CA GLU A 75 -0.49 -8.36 -3.11
C GLU A 75 -0.62 -8.63 -4.61
N ALA A 76 -1.84 -8.79 -5.10
CA ALA A 76 -2.07 -9.00 -6.53
C ALA A 76 -1.60 -7.79 -7.35
N TRP A 77 -1.86 -6.57 -6.86
CA TRP A 77 -1.41 -5.36 -7.53
C TRP A 77 0.12 -5.29 -7.58
N LEU A 78 0.77 -5.55 -6.45
CA LEU A 78 2.23 -5.54 -6.37
C LEU A 78 2.84 -6.59 -7.30
N PHE A 79 2.28 -7.78 -7.29
CA PHE A 79 2.73 -8.86 -8.18
C PHE A 79 2.62 -8.45 -9.65
N LYS A 80 1.54 -7.78 -10.01
CA LYS A 80 1.29 -7.37 -11.38
C LYS A 80 2.23 -6.26 -11.86
N HIS A 81 2.55 -5.30 -10.98
CA HIS A 81 3.18 -4.06 -11.40
C HIS A 81 4.66 -3.93 -11.05
N LEU A 82 5.18 -4.71 -10.11
CA LEU A 82 6.57 -4.56 -9.69
C LEU A 82 7.58 -5.31 -10.55
N GLY A 83 7.11 -6.13 -11.49
CA GLY A 83 8.01 -6.88 -12.35
C GLY A 83 8.59 -8.11 -11.65
N ASP A 84 9.84 -8.44 -11.95
CA ASP A 84 10.47 -9.67 -11.51
C ASP A 84 11.11 -9.48 -10.13
N VAL A 85 10.26 -9.48 -9.10
CA VAL A 85 10.71 -9.40 -7.70
C VAL A 85 10.22 -10.63 -6.95
N LYS A 86 10.87 -10.95 -5.82
CA LYS A 86 10.36 -11.97 -4.90
C LYS A 86 8.96 -11.57 -4.46
N ARG A 87 8.12 -12.56 -4.23
CA ARG A 87 6.72 -12.33 -3.88
C ARG A 87 6.60 -11.27 -2.79
N PRO A 88 5.98 -10.13 -3.07
CA PRO A 88 5.82 -9.07 -2.09
C PRO A 88 4.86 -9.49 -0.97
N ARG A 89 5.27 -9.22 0.28
CA ARG A 89 4.44 -9.44 1.46
C ARG A 89 4.36 -8.14 2.23
N PRO A 90 3.40 -7.28 1.91
CA PRO A 90 3.32 -5.97 2.56
C PRO A 90 2.96 -6.08 4.04
N ILE A 91 3.50 -5.15 4.82
CA ILE A 91 3.12 -4.95 6.21
C ILE A 91 1.90 -4.04 6.19
N MET A 92 0.77 -4.56 6.65
CA MET A 92 -0.51 -3.88 6.54
C MET A 92 -1.06 -3.53 7.92
N ARG A 93 -2.00 -2.59 7.94
CA ARG A 93 -2.65 -2.19 9.18
C ARG A 93 -3.60 -3.30 9.65
N PRO A 94 -3.54 -3.72 10.93
CA PRO A 94 -4.48 -4.70 11.45
C PRO A 94 -5.94 -4.24 11.33
N ASP A 95 -6.85 -5.18 11.07
CA ASP A 95 -8.27 -4.87 10.85
C ASP A 95 -8.95 -4.26 12.07
N ASP A 96 -8.50 -4.62 13.27
CA ASP A 96 -9.10 -4.14 14.51
C ASP A 96 -8.70 -2.71 14.85
N ILE A 97 -7.68 -2.17 14.20
CA ILE A 97 -7.24 -0.80 14.45
C ILE A 97 -8.05 0.15 13.58
N GLY A 98 -8.82 1.00 14.22
CA GLY A 98 -9.48 2.12 13.57
C GLY A 98 -10.58 1.77 12.59
N LYS A 99 -11.04 0.54 12.55
CA LYS A 99 -12.10 0.18 11.60
C LYS A 99 -13.37 1.00 11.85
N THR A 100 -13.68 1.23 13.10
CA THR A 100 -14.82 2.07 13.49
C THR A 100 -14.46 3.54 13.53
N ASN A 101 -13.18 3.87 13.42
CA ASN A 101 -12.64 5.22 13.63
C ASN A 101 -12.07 5.83 12.36
N TRP A 102 -12.29 5.24 11.21
CA TRP A 102 -11.74 5.78 9.97
C TRP A 102 -12.22 7.21 9.68
N GLY A 103 -13.43 7.56 10.16
CA GLY A 103 -13.94 8.91 10.05
C GLY A 103 -13.34 9.89 11.05
N ASP A 104 -12.68 9.37 12.08
CA ASP A 104 -11.98 10.13 13.08
C ASP A 104 -10.49 9.88 12.90
N GLY A 105 -9.88 10.68 12.05
CA GLY A 105 -8.51 10.44 11.58
C GLY A 105 -7.44 10.43 12.66
N ASP A 106 -7.76 10.86 13.88
CA ASP A 106 -6.76 10.91 14.93
C ASP A 106 -6.73 9.67 15.80
N THR A 107 -7.81 8.91 15.85
CA THR A 107 -7.93 7.82 16.81
C THR A 107 -6.90 6.70 16.56
N TRP A 108 -6.73 6.27 15.34
CA TRP A 108 -5.79 5.20 15.05
C TRP A 108 -4.34 5.70 15.02
N LYS A 109 -4.14 6.99 14.81
CA LYS A 109 -2.79 7.56 14.75
C LYS A 109 -2.10 7.60 16.09
N VAL A 110 -2.85 7.71 17.17
CA VAL A 110 -2.29 7.80 18.52
C VAL A 110 -2.18 6.43 19.18
N ASN A 111 -2.74 5.44 18.57
CA ASN A 111 -2.66 4.07 19.04
C ASN A 111 -1.53 3.33 18.34
#